data_75653ef56a796cf03ddab7af2d56dfa9
#
_entry.id   75653ef56a796cf03ddab7af2d56dfa9
#
_cell.length_a   1.000
_cell.length_b   1.000
_cell.length_c   1.000
_cell.angle_alpha   90.00
_cell.angle_beta   90.00
_cell.angle_gamma   90.00
#
_symmetry.space_group_name_H-M   'P 1'
#
loop_
_entity.id
_entity.type
_entity.pdbx_description
1 polymer ?
#
loop_
_entity_poly.entity_id
_entity_poly.type
_entity_poly.pdbx_seq_one_letter_code
_entity_poly.pdbx_strand_id
1 'polypeptide(L)'
;MFVCAGYSENFKMAKGVGVGLIQSTICLTRLCLLENPTELIFVGSAGSYDPNLPLLSLCKSARGYQIEQSFTQAQSYTPLDNHLEVHSALLDQIRLPDVQVNSSNYIHTNPNFACQMHNAGIALENMEFFALLSVAQSFNIPSVGVFCITNYITPHAHQEFLDNHDRAKARLEAWMGAFAKR
;
A
#
# COMPACT_ATOMS: atom_id res chain seq x y z
N MET A 1 -5.12 1.71 14.93
CA MET A 1 -4.73 3.09 14.52
C MET A 1 -4.64 3.16 13.01
N PHE A 2 -5.25 4.19 12.37
CA PHE A 2 -5.06 4.45 10.94
C PHE A 2 -3.80 5.27 10.70
N VAL A 3 -3.06 4.91 9.64
CA VAL A 3 -1.89 5.63 9.14
C VAL A 3 -1.96 5.78 7.61
N CYS A 4 -1.36 6.83 7.07
CA CYS A 4 -1.34 7.14 5.64
C CYS A 4 -0.01 7.77 5.26
N ALA A 5 0.27 7.91 3.96
CA ALA A 5 1.48 8.59 3.50
C ALA A 5 1.58 10.04 3.99
N GLY A 6 0.46 10.73 4.05
CA GLY A 6 0.44 12.17 4.35
C GLY A 6 0.56 13.02 3.08
N TYR A 7 0.98 14.28 3.19
CA TYR A 7 1.01 15.24 2.08
C TYR A 7 -0.36 15.36 1.40
N SER A 8 -0.46 14.99 0.12
CA SER A 8 -1.74 15.00 -0.61
C SER A 8 -2.72 13.93 -0.11
N GLU A 9 -2.23 12.86 0.52
CA GLU A 9 -3.04 11.78 1.13
C GLU A 9 -3.27 11.99 2.63
N ASN A 10 -3.70 13.18 3.02
CA ASN A 10 -4.00 13.49 4.42
C ASN A 10 -5.47 13.22 4.73
N PHE A 11 -5.73 12.49 5.82
CA PHE A 11 -7.06 12.12 6.30
C PHE A 11 -7.24 12.53 7.76
N LYS A 12 -8.46 12.95 8.13
CA LYS A 12 -8.76 13.35 9.52
C LYS A 12 -8.54 12.24 10.55
N MET A 13 -8.75 10.99 10.15
CA MET A 13 -8.69 9.82 11.03
C MET A 13 -7.35 9.06 10.94
N ALA A 14 -6.43 9.46 10.06
CA ALA A 14 -5.16 8.77 9.88
C ALA A 14 -3.98 9.70 10.17
N LYS A 15 -2.90 9.14 10.70
CA LYS A 15 -1.64 9.85 10.93
C LYS A 15 -0.74 9.73 9.71
N GLY A 16 -0.20 10.85 9.23
CA GLY A 16 0.78 10.88 8.17
C GLY A 16 2.13 10.29 8.64
N VAL A 17 2.66 9.33 7.88
CA VAL A 17 3.93 8.65 8.20
C VAL A 17 5.04 8.92 7.17
N GLY A 18 4.79 9.79 6.19
CA GLY A 18 5.74 10.13 5.13
C GLY A 18 5.60 9.27 3.88
N VAL A 19 6.11 9.79 2.77
CA VAL A 19 6.05 9.15 1.45
C VAL A 19 7.32 8.34 1.19
N GLY A 20 7.14 7.15 0.63
CA GLY A 20 8.21 6.23 0.24
C GLY A 20 8.77 5.41 1.38
N LEU A 21 9.53 4.37 1.04
CA LEU A 21 10.00 3.34 1.98
C LEU A 21 10.81 3.90 3.14
N ILE A 22 11.75 4.80 2.88
CA ILE A 22 12.66 5.31 3.92
C ILE A 22 11.93 6.21 4.90
N GLN A 23 11.19 7.21 4.41
CA GLN A 23 10.52 8.18 5.26
C GLN A 23 9.44 7.51 6.10
N SER A 24 8.65 6.62 5.51
CA SER A 24 7.62 5.89 6.24
C SER A 24 8.21 4.96 7.31
N THR A 25 9.33 4.28 7.02
CA THR A 25 10.04 3.47 8.04
C THR A 25 10.45 4.31 9.24
N ILE A 26 11.08 5.47 9.01
CA ILE A 26 11.53 6.36 10.09
C ILE A 26 10.36 6.84 10.94
N CYS A 27 9.30 7.34 10.28
CA CYS A 27 8.14 7.89 10.99
C CYS A 27 7.33 6.81 11.71
N LEU A 28 7.12 5.65 11.08
CA LEU A 28 6.43 4.52 11.72
C LEU A 28 7.19 3.98 12.92
N THR A 29 8.52 3.83 12.82
CA THR A 29 9.35 3.41 13.97
C THR A 29 9.19 4.38 15.14
N ARG A 30 9.27 5.70 14.88
CA ARG A 30 9.05 6.72 15.91
C ARG A 30 7.63 6.64 16.50
N LEU A 31 6.62 6.48 15.66
CA LEU A 31 5.23 6.35 16.08
C LEU A 31 5.05 5.13 17.00
N CYS A 32 5.58 3.96 16.60
CA CYS A 32 5.50 2.74 17.41
C CYS A 32 6.19 2.90 18.77
N LEU A 33 7.37 3.53 18.81
CA LEU A 33 8.12 3.77 20.06
C LEU A 33 7.41 4.76 21.01
N LEU A 34 6.75 5.79 20.48
CA LEU A 34 6.15 6.86 21.27
C LEU A 34 4.71 6.58 21.68
N GLU A 35 3.94 5.88 20.83
CA GLU A 35 2.50 5.73 21.02
C GLU A 35 2.07 4.29 21.28
N ASN A 36 2.95 3.32 21.05
CA ASN A 36 2.72 1.89 21.29
C ASN A 36 1.34 1.41 20.75
N PRO A 37 1.06 1.56 19.42
CA PRO A 37 -0.23 1.19 18.88
C PRO A 37 -0.44 -0.33 18.97
N THR A 38 -1.66 -0.75 19.28
CA THR A 38 -2.04 -2.17 19.37
C THR A 38 -2.30 -2.79 18.00
N GLU A 39 -2.55 -1.97 16.99
CA GLU A 39 -2.81 -2.37 15.61
C GLU A 39 -2.54 -1.20 14.65
N LEU A 40 -2.16 -1.51 13.42
CA LEU A 40 -1.94 -0.52 12.37
C LEU A 40 -2.77 -0.85 11.13
N ILE A 41 -3.49 0.14 10.61
CA ILE A 41 -4.23 0.05 9.35
C ILE A 41 -3.71 1.14 8.44
N PHE A 42 -2.96 0.75 7.40
CA PHE A 42 -2.56 1.70 6.36
C PHE A 42 -3.73 1.99 5.44
N VAL A 43 -3.91 3.24 5.08
CA VAL A 43 -4.87 3.68 4.07
C VAL A 43 -4.18 4.57 3.05
N GLY A 44 -4.36 4.29 1.78
CA GLY A 44 -3.70 5.05 0.71
C GLY A 44 -4.18 4.69 -0.69
N SER A 45 -3.74 5.47 -1.67
CA SER A 45 -3.92 5.15 -3.08
C SER A 45 -2.93 4.08 -3.54
N ALA A 46 -3.28 3.41 -4.63
CA ALA A 46 -2.41 2.45 -5.29
C ALA A 46 -2.60 2.45 -6.80
N GLY A 47 -1.53 2.20 -7.54
CA GLY A 47 -1.58 1.81 -8.94
C GLY A 47 -1.90 0.33 -9.08
N SER A 48 -2.59 -0.06 -10.16
CA SER A 48 -2.92 -1.46 -10.43
C SER A 48 -2.07 -2.05 -11.54
N TYR A 49 -1.48 -3.21 -11.26
CA TYR A 49 -0.89 -4.11 -12.26
C TYR A 49 -1.96 -4.98 -12.93
N ASP A 50 -3.11 -5.20 -12.25
CA ASP A 50 -4.22 -6.02 -12.75
C ASP A 50 -5.23 -5.15 -13.49
N PRO A 51 -5.39 -5.34 -14.82
CA PRO A 51 -6.35 -4.57 -15.61
C PRO A 51 -7.82 -4.91 -15.30
N ASN A 52 -8.08 -6.01 -14.60
CA ASN A 52 -9.44 -6.42 -14.23
C ASN A 52 -9.94 -5.77 -12.93
N LEU A 53 -9.06 -5.15 -12.15
CA LEU A 53 -9.46 -4.40 -10.96
C LEU A 53 -9.91 -2.99 -11.36
N PRO A 54 -11.19 -2.63 -11.14
CA PRO A 54 -11.69 -1.32 -11.57
C PRO A 54 -11.04 -0.16 -10.83
N LEU A 55 -10.79 0.95 -11.52
CA LEU A 55 -10.40 2.21 -10.88
C LEU A 55 -11.41 2.59 -9.78
N LEU A 56 -10.90 3.18 -8.73
CA LEU A 56 -11.65 3.57 -7.53
C LEU A 56 -12.22 2.41 -6.71
N SER A 57 -11.96 1.16 -7.06
CA SER A 57 -12.31 0.04 -6.16
C SER A 57 -11.37 0.02 -4.95
N LEU A 58 -11.88 -0.54 -3.83
CA LEU A 58 -11.11 -0.75 -2.62
C LEU A 58 -10.63 -2.19 -2.54
N CYS A 59 -9.38 -2.36 -2.14
CA CYS A 59 -8.76 -3.67 -1.86
C CYS A 59 -8.09 -3.63 -0.50
N LYS A 60 -7.86 -4.82 0.08
CA LYS A 60 -7.09 -4.99 1.33
C LYS A 60 -5.86 -5.84 1.07
N SER A 61 -4.87 -5.74 1.96
CA SER A 61 -3.70 -6.61 1.96
C SER A 61 -3.08 -6.74 3.33
N ALA A 62 -2.50 -7.92 3.58
CA ALA A 62 -1.51 -8.15 4.63
C ALA A 62 -0.20 -8.75 4.04
N ARG A 63 -0.05 -8.70 2.70
CA ARG A 63 1.08 -9.25 1.95
C ARG A 63 1.76 -8.16 1.14
N GLY A 64 3.01 -7.88 1.47
CA GLY A 64 3.82 -6.85 0.82
C GLY A 64 5.05 -7.43 0.12
N TYR A 65 5.40 -6.83 -0.99
CA TYR A 65 6.60 -7.13 -1.76
C TYR A 65 7.45 -5.87 -1.94
N GLN A 66 8.74 -6.05 -2.15
CA GLN A 66 9.64 -4.98 -2.59
C GLN A 66 10.43 -5.49 -3.79
N ILE A 67 9.85 -5.32 -4.98
CA ILE A 67 10.39 -5.78 -6.25
C ILE A 67 10.56 -4.57 -7.17
N GLU A 68 11.79 -4.35 -7.62
CA GLU A 68 12.14 -3.31 -8.57
C GLU A 68 12.15 -3.86 -10.00
N GLN A 69 11.91 -2.99 -10.99
CA GLN A 69 11.88 -3.39 -12.40
C GLN A 69 13.21 -4.03 -12.85
N SER A 70 14.35 -3.55 -12.35
CA SER A 70 15.67 -4.12 -12.66
C SER A 70 15.79 -5.60 -12.25
N PHE A 71 15.10 -6.00 -11.17
CA PHE A 71 15.07 -7.39 -10.72
C PHE A 71 14.32 -8.28 -11.73
N THR A 72 13.16 -7.86 -12.22
CA THR A 72 12.39 -8.64 -13.20
C THR A 72 13.07 -8.71 -14.56
N GLN A 73 13.98 -7.79 -14.85
CA GLN A 73 14.79 -7.75 -16.07
C GLN A 73 16.13 -8.50 -15.94
N ALA A 74 16.37 -9.17 -14.82
CA ALA A 74 17.64 -9.83 -14.49
C ALA A 74 18.86 -8.89 -14.53
N GLN A 75 18.64 -7.60 -14.22
CA GLN A 75 19.69 -6.56 -14.16
C GLN A 75 20.18 -6.30 -12.73
N SER A 76 19.51 -6.88 -11.75
CA SER A 76 19.87 -6.80 -10.33
C SER A 76 19.46 -8.05 -9.59
N TYR A 77 20.04 -8.24 -8.41
CA TYR A 77 19.62 -9.25 -7.45
C TYR A 77 19.61 -8.63 -6.04
N THR A 78 18.91 -9.25 -5.12
CA THR A 78 18.93 -8.83 -3.71
C THR A 78 19.24 -10.04 -2.81
N PRO A 79 20.06 -9.88 -1.77
CA PRO A 79 20.24 -10.88 -0.72
C PRO A 79 19.19 -10.77 0.39
N LEU A 80 18.27 -9.80 0.29
CA LEU A 80 17.25 -9.51 1.29
C LEU A 80 15.95 -10.25 0.95
N ASP A 81 15.19 -10.60 1.98
CA ASP A 81 13.82 -11.02 1.82
C ASP A 81 12.99 -9.85 1.30
N ASN A 82 12.40 -10.03 0.15
CA ASN A 82 11.60 -9.02 -0.55
C ASN A 82 10.09 -9.31 -0.50
N HIS A 83 9.68 -10.19 0.41
CA HIS A 83 8.29 -10.57 0.66
C HIS A 83 8.03 -10.61 2.16
N LEU A 84 6.91 -10.02 2.57
CA LEU A 84 6.42 -10.06 3.94
C LEU A 84 4.92 -10.40 3.94
N GLU A 85 4.54 -11.29 4.84
CA GLU A 85 3.16 -11.60 5.15
C GLU A 85 2.94 -11.47 6.65
N VAL A 86 1.93 -10.71 7.04
CA VAL A 86 1.58 -10.49 8.45
C VAL A 86 0.23 -11.15 8.73
N HIS A 87 0.23 -12.13 9.63
CA HIS A 87 -1.03 -12.72 10.10
C HIS A 87 -1.73 -11.72 11.03
N SER A 88 -2.92 -11.30 10.63
CA SER A 88 -3.69 -10.31 11.38
C SER A 88 -5.18 -10.65 11.34
N ALA A 89 -5.79 -10.76 12.51
CA ALA A 89 -7.25 -10.89 12.62
C ALA A 89 -8.02 -9.70 12.04
N LEU A 90 -7.34 -8.55 11.84
CA LEU A 90 -7.90 -7.39 11.14
C LEU A 90 -8.26 -7.71 9.70
N LEU A 91 -7.47 -8.58 9.04
CA LEU A 91 -7.72 -8.94 7.65
C LEU A 91 -9.11 -9.58 7.50
N ASP A 92 -9.51 -10.45 8.43
CA ASP A 92 -10.80 -11.14 8.40
C ASP A 92 -11.98 -10.19 8.69
N GLN A 93 -11.74 -9.11 9.44
CA GLN A 93 -12.74 -8.10 9.76
C GLN A 93 -13.06 -7.17 8.59
N ILE A 94 -12.13 -7.06 7.61
CA ILE A 94 -12.26 -6.18 6.46
C ILE A 94 -12.85 -6.96 5.28
N ARG A 95 -14.08 -6.64 4.87
CA ARG A 95 -14.77 -7.29 3.75
C ARG A 95 -14.47 -6.59 2.43
N LEU A 96 -13.23 -6.73 1.96
CA LEU A 96 -12.74 -6.22 0.67
C LEU A 96 -11.95 -7.34 -0.05
N PRO A 97 -11.80 -7.28 -1.38
CA PRO A 97 -10.91 -8.17 -2.10
C PRO A 97 -9.49 -8.15 -1.50
N ASP A 98 -8.94 -9.33 -1.26
CA ASP A 98 -7.58 -9.50 -0.74
C ASP A 98 -6.60 -9.63 -1.90
N VAL A 99 -5.57 -8.79 -1.92
CA VAL A 99 -4.59 -8.68 -3.00
C VAL A 99 -3.17 -8.62 -2.47
N GLN A 100 -2.19 -8.81 -3.35
CA GLN A 100 -0.76 -8.65 -3.03
C GLN A 100 -0.29 -7.28 -3.53
N VAL A 101 0.54 -6.59 -2.72
CA VAL A 101 0.97 -5.22 -2.99
C VAL A 101 2.49 -5.13 -3.07
N ASN A 102 3.01 -4.62 -4.17
CA ASN A 102 4.41 -4.24 -4.29
C ASN A 102 4.64 -2.84 -3.74
N SER A 103 5.82 -2.59 -3.18
CA SER A 103 6.24 -1.25 -2.78
C SER A 103 7.60 -0.89 -3.38
N SER A 104 7.66 0.30 -3.96
CA SER A 104 8.88 0.87 -4.54
C SER A 104 8.91 2.38 -4.29
N ASN A 105 10.11 2.96 -4.25
CA ASN A 105 10.26 4.42 -4.24
C ASN A 105 10.03 5.05 -5.64
N TYR A 106 9.74 4.23 -6.64
CA TYR A 106 9.47 4.68 -8.01
C TYR A 106 8.03 4.36 -8.39
N ILE A 107 7.41 5.26 -9.11
CA ILE A 107 6.12 5.05 -9.77
C ILE A 107 6.41 4.43 -11.14
N HIS A 108 5.99 3.19 -11.34
CA HIS A 108 6.24 2.50 -12.60
C HIS A 108 5.20 2.91 -13.64
N THR A 109 5.65 2.99 -14.89
CA THR A 109 4.81 3.35 -16.05
C THR A 109 4.96 2.36 -17.20
N ASN A 110 5.69 1.26 -16.98
CA ASN A 110 6.03 0.27 -18.00
C ASN A 110 4.99 -0.87 -18.02
N PRO A 111 4.18 -1.02 -19.11
CA PRO A 111 3.19 -2.08 -19.20
C PRO A 111 3.77 -3.50 -19.18
N ASN A 112 5.00 -3.70 -19.65
CA ASN A 112 5.64 -5.01 -19.60
C ASN A 112 5.96 -5.42 -18.16
N PHE A 113 6.44 -4.47 -17.35
CA PHE A 113 6.64 -4.69 -15.92
C PHE A 113 5.31 -4.97 -15.23
N ALA A 114 4.25 -4.21 -15.55
CA ALA A 114 2.91 -4.46 -15.02
C ALA A 114 2.43 -5.88 -15.33
N CYS A 115 2.61 -6.35 -16.56
CA CYS A 115 2.25 -7.71 -16.96
C CYS A 115 3.05 -8.77 -16.18
N GLN A 116 4.35 -8.56 -15.96
CA GLN A 116 5.18 -9.47 -15.16
C GLN A 116 4.71 -9.57 -13.71
N MET A 117 4.40 -8.42 -13.10
CA MET A 117 3.90 -8.37 -11.71
C MET A 117 2.52 -9.03 -11.58
N HIS A 118 1.60 -8.73 -12.51
CA HIS A 118 0.29 -9.39 -12.57
C HIS A 118 0.40 -10.91 -12.71
N ASN A 119 1.26 -11.40 -13.61
CA ASN A 119 1.51 -12.83 -13.80
C ASN A 119 2.13 -13.50 -12.57
N ALA A 120 2.86 -12.76 -11.75
CA ALA A 120 3.38 -13.21 -10.46
C ALA A 120 2.31 -13.17 -9.34
N GLY A 121 1.07 -12.76 -9.63
CA GLY A 121 -0.03 -12.66 -8.66
C GLY A 121 -0.02 -11.37 -7.83
N ILE A 122 0.84 -10.41 -8.17
CA ILE A 122 0.93 -9.11 -7.48
C ILE A 122 0.01 -8.13 -8.22
N ALA A 123 -0.98 -7.60 -7.52
CA ALA A 123 -2.05 -6.83 -8.14
C ALA A 123 -1.85 -5.31 -8.05
N LEU A 124 -1.24 -4.81 -6.99
CA LEU A 124 -1.14 -3.37 -6.72
C LEU A 124 0.30 -2.90 -6.51
N GLU A 125 0.49 -1.60 -6.70
CA GLU A 125 1.70 -0.86 -6.37
C GLU A 125 1.38 0.29 -5.43
N ASN A 126 2.17 0.43 -4.36
CA ASN A 126 2.13 1.53 -3.40
C ASN A 126 3.55 1.85 -2.94
N MET A 127 3.81 3.03 -2.39
CA MET A 127 5.17 3.44 -2.03
C MET A 127 5.58 3.15 -0.58
N GLU A 128 4.67 2.73 0.30
CA GLU A 128 4.88 2.69 1.76
C GLU A 128 4.63 1.33 2.41
N PHE A 129 3.78 0.49 1.80
CA PHE A 129 3.18 -0.64 2.51
C PHE A 129 4.19 -1.69 2.98
N PHE A 130 5.23 -1.98 2.19
CA PHE A 130 6.30 -2.89 2.62
C PHE A 130 7.03 -2.35 3.85
N ALA A 131 7.26 -1.04 3.93
CA ALA A 131 7.86 -0.40 5.09
C ALA A 131 6.95 -0.51 6.33
N LEU A 132 5.63 -0.32 6.15
CA LEU A 132 4.66 -0.53 7.23
C LEU A 132 4.73 -1.96 7.77
N LEU A 133 4.67 -2.96 6.89
CA LEU A 133 4.72 -4.37 7.31
C LEU A 133 6.04 -4.70 8.01
N SER A 134 7.16 -4.19 7.51
CA SER A 134 8.49 -4.40 8.10
C SER A 134 8.57 -3.83 9.52
N VAL A 135 8.10 -2.61 9.73
CA VAL A 135 8.08 -1.98 11.05
C VAL A 135 7.10 -2.70 11.98
N ALA A 136 5.87 -2.95 11.51
CA ALA A 136 4.84 -3.63 12.31
C ALA A 136 5.31 -5.01 12.77
N GLN A 137 5.96 -5.79 11.89
CA GLN A 137 6.54 -7.08 12.23
C GLN A 137 7.64 -6.95 13.31
N SER A 138 8.52 -5.94 13.21
CA SER A 138 9.59 -5.71 14.18
C SER A 138 9.06 -5.38 15.58
N PHE A 139 7.86 -4.80 15.68
CA PHE A 139 7.18 -4.48 16.94
C PHE A 139 6.12 -5.49 17.34
N ASN A 140 5.91 -6.58 16.58
CA ASN A 140 4.83 -7.55 16.75
C ASN A 140 3.43 -6.92 16.77
N ILE A 141 3.20 -5.90 15.93
CA ILE A 141 1.94 -5.17 15.82
C ILE A 141 1.12 -5.74 14.65
N PRO A 142 -0.11 -6.24 14.88
CA PRO A 142 -1.03 -6.63 13.82
C PRO A 142 -1.26 -5.48 12.83
N SER A 143 -1.12 -5.76 11.53
CA SER A 143 -1.23 -4.71 10.53
C SER A 143 -1.87 -5.18 9.23
N VAL A 144 -2.56 -4.26 8.56
CA VAL A 144 -3.17 -4.46 7.23
C VAL A 144 -3.11 -3.15 6.45
N GLY A 145 -3.21 -3.26 5.12
CA GLY A 145 -3.41 -2.12 4.22
C GLY A 145 -4.81 -2.13 3.61
N VAL A 146 -5.35 -0.94 3.37
CA VAL A 146 -6.55 -0.71 2.56
C VAL A 146 -6.23 0.34 1.51
N PHE A 147 -6.45 -0.02 0.26
CA PHE A 147 -6.03 0.75 -0.90
C PHE A 147 -7.22 1.12 -1.78
N CYS A 148 -7.19 2.33 -2.33
CA CYS A 148 -8.08 2.73 -3.41
C CYS A 148 -7.28 2.83 -4.70
N ILE A 149 -7.73 2.16 -5.76
CA ILE A 149 -7.03 2.14 -7.05
C ILE A 149 -7.24 3.46 -7.77
N THR A 150 -6.16 4.19 -8.05
CA THR A 150 -6.20 5.49 -8.72
C THR A 150 -5.83 5.43 -10.19
N ASN A 151 -4.98 4.48 -10.56
CA ASN A 151 -4.41 4.39 -11.91
C ASN A 151 -4.00 2.96 -12.25
N TYR A 152 -3.85 2.68 -13.52
CA TYR A 152 -3.13 1.50 -14.00
C TYR A 152 -1.65 1.83 -14.22
N ILE A 153 -0.79 0.81 -14.23
CA ILE A 153 0.65 0.98 -14.51
C ILE A 153 0.83 1.07 -16.03
N THR A 154 0.68 2.28 -16.55
CA THR A 154 0.77 2.64 -17.96
C THR A 154 1.51 3.98 -18.11
N PRO A 155 1.88 4.40 -19.33
CA PRO A 155 2.42 5.74 -19.55
C PRO A 155 1.49 6.88 -19.13
N HIS A 156 0.20 6.61 -18.92
CA HIS A 156 -0.81 7.58 -18.46
C HIS A 156 -1.03 7.56 -16.93
N ALA A 157 -0.28 6.74 -16.18
CA ALA A 157 -0.48 6.52 -14.74
C ALA A 157 -0.58 7.82 -13.93
N HIS A 158 0.27 8.80 -14.21
CA HIS A 158 0.26 10.07 -13.48
C HIS A 158 -1.02 10.89 -13.72
N GLN A 159 -1.49 10.94 -14.97
CA GLN A 159 -2.72 11.66 -15.30
C GLN A 159 -3.93 10.98 -14.67
N GLU A 160 -4.03 9.66 -14.77
CA GLU A 160 -5.10 8.87 -14.13
C GLU A 160 -5.10 9.07 -12.60
N PHE A 161 -3.92 9.11 -11.97
CA PHE A 161 -3.79 9.41 -10.55
C PHE A 161 -4.38 10.79 -10.22
N LEU A 162 -4.00 11.84 -10.95
CA LEU A 162 -4.52 13.19 -10.74
C LEU A 162 -6.04 13.25 -10.89
N ASP A 163 -6.59 12.60 -11.91
CA ASP A 163 -8.03 12.60 -12.22
C ASP A 163 -8.85 11.85 -11.15
N ASN A 164 -8.26 10.87 -10.46
CA ASN A 164 -8.96 10.01 -9.53
C ASN A 164 -8.63 10.27 -8.05
N HIS A 165 -7.58 11.04 -7.75
CA HIS A 165 -7.04 11.17 -6.40
C HIS A 165 -8.06 11.65 -5.36
N ASP A 166 -8.79 12.74 -5.64
CA ASP A 166 -9.80 13.27 -4.69
C ASP A 166 -10.96 12.30 -4.46
N ARG A 167 -11.37 11.59 -5.51
CA ARG A 167 -12.42 10.56 -5.43
C ARG A 167 -11.95 9.36 -4.62
N ALA A 168 -10.70 8.96 -4.78
CA ALA A 168 -10.09 7.88 -4.01
C ALA A 168 -10.00 8.24 -2.52
N LYS A 169 -9.57 9.48 -2.20
CA LYS A 169 -9.57 9.99 -0.83
C LYS A 169 -10.96 9.94 -0.20
N ALA A 170 -11.97 10.45 -0.89
CA ALA A 170 -13.35 10.43 -0.39
C ALA A 170 -13.84 9.00 -0.11
N ARG A 171 -13.48 8.02 -0.94
CA ARG A 171 -13.82 6.60 -0.71
C ARG A 171 -13.11 6.02 0.50
N LEU A 172 -11.82 6.29 0.68
CA LEU A 172 -11.06 5.85 1.85
C LEU A 172 -11.60 6.48 3.14
N GLU A 173 -11.93 7.78 3.13
CA GLU A 173 -12.55 8.45 4.28
C GLU A 173 -13.91 7.84 4.65
N ALA A 174 -14.76 7.57 3.66
CA ALA A 174 -16.05 6.92 3.88
C ALA A 174 -15.87 5.50 4.46
N TRP A 175 -14.91 4.73 3.93
CA TRP A 175 -14.60 3.40 4.44
C TRP A 175 -14.10 3.45 5.90
N MET A 176 -13.13 4.32 6.21
CA MET A 176 -12.62 4.50 7.58
C MET A 176 -13.74 4.87 8.55
N GLY A 177 -14.61 5.82 8.17
CA GLY A 177 -15.75 6.23 9.00
C GLY A 177 -16.76 5.11 9.26
N ALA A 178 -16.97 4.22 8.29
CA ALA A 178 -17.81 3.04 8.45
C ALA A 178 -17.14 1.94 9.29
N PHE A 179 -15.85 1.73 9.13
CA PHE A 179 -15.08 0.73 9.87
C PHE A 179 -14.95 1.10 11.35
N ALA A 180 -14.71 2.37 11.69
CA ALA A 180 -14.55 2.84 13.07
C ALA A 180 -15.86 2.81 13.91
N LYS A 181 -17.01 2.58 13.27
CA LYS A 181 -18.32 2.48 13.97
C LYS A 181 -18.73 1.05 14.30
N ARG A 182 -17.90 0.07 13.97
CA ARG A 182 -18.15 -1.35 14.25
C ARG A 182 -17.66 -1.73 15.64
#